data_1047a4fc2587b4bf275e431208a6e93e
#
_entry.id   1047a4fc2587b4bf275e431208a6e93e
#
_cell.length_a   1.000
_cell.length_b   1.000
_cell.length_c   1.000
_cell.angle_alpha   90.00
_cell.angle_beta   90.00
_cell.angle_gamma   90.00
#
_symmetry.space_group_name_H-M   'P 1'
#
loop_
_entity.id
_entity.type
_entity.pdbx_description
1 polymer ?
#
loop_
_entity_poly.entity_id
_entity_poly.type
_entity_poly.pdbx_seq_one_letter_code
_entity_poly.pdbx_strand_id
1 'polypeptide(L)' 'MEKNYPPKISLAAARVNAGFLQEVAAAKLKINVATLRSWEKGDTVPGYDKVMQICKLYNYPVDYIFFRQALT' A
#
# COMPACT_ATOMS: atom_id res chain seq x y z
N MET A 1 25.82 0.86 -16.02
CA MET A 1 24.96 1.83 -15.54
C MET A 1 23.96 1.32 -14.54
N GLU A 2 23.89 2.01 -13.47
CA GLU A 2 23.08 1.60 -12.37
C GLU A 2 21.72 2.20 -12.45
N LYS A 3 20.75 1.42 -12.10
CA LYS A 3 19.40 1.93 -12.01
C LYS A 3 19.00 1.99 -10.58
N ASN A 4 18.56 3.16 -10.16
CA ASN A 4 18.20 3.35 -8.77
C ASN A 4 16.71 3.23 -8.59
N TYR A 5 16.23 2.04 -8.83
CA TYR A 5 14.82 1.76 -8.58
C TYR A 5 14.65 1.36 -7.13
N PRO A 6 13.57 1.78 -6.51
CA PRO A 6 13.30 1.30 -5.16
C PRO A 6 12.99 -0.18 -5.18
N PRO A 7 13.19 -0.88 -4.08
CA PRO A 7 12.79 -2.28 -4.04
C PRO A 7 11.30 -2.41 -4.08
N LYS A 8 10.83 -3.54 -4.58
CA LYS A 8 9.40 -3.83 -4.59
C LYS A 8 9.03 -4.41 -3.23
N ILE A 9 8.06 -3.80 -2.57
CA ILE A 9 7.73 -4.14 -1.19
C ILE A 9 6.24 -4.36 -1.04
N SER A 10 5.87 -4.98 0.08
CA SER A 10 4.46 -5.22 0.35
C SER A 10 3.77 -3.91 0.73
N LEU A 11 2.45 -3.92 0.66
CA LEU A 11 1.68 -2.75 1.07
C LEU A 11 1.93 -2.43 2.53
N ALA A 12 1.99 -3.46 3.38
CA ALA A 12 2.28 -3.22 4.79
C ALA A 12 3.66 -2.62 5.00
N ALA A 13 4.66 -3.10 4.26
CA ALA A 13 6.01 -2.55 4.36
C ALA A 13 6.05 -1.09 3.92
N ALA A 14 5.32 -0.76 2.86
CA ALA A 14 5.27 0.63 2.40
C ALA A 14 4.68 1.53 3.46
N ARG A 15 3.65 1.07 4.15
CA ARG A 15 3.03 1.83 5.24
C ARG A 15 4.01 2.02 6.38
N VAL A 16 4.68 0.95 6.79
CA VAL A 16 5.64 1.03 7.90
C VAL A 16 6.80 1.93 7.56
N ASN A 17 7.29 1.82 6.33
CA ASN A 17 8.39 2.69 5.88
C ASN A 17 8.00 4.15 5.88
N ALA A 18 6.73 4.43 5.63
CA ALA A 18 6.23 5.80 5.64
C ALA A 18 5.94 6.29 7.06
N GLY A 19 6.05 5.42 8.06
CA GLY A 19 5.89 5.81 9.45
C GLY A 19 4.46 5.80 9.96
N PHE A 20 3.56 5.09 9.30
CA PHE A 20 2.15 5.11 9.70
C PHE A 20 1.74 3.82 10.39
N LEU A 21 1.02 3.97 11.49
CA LEU A 21 0.26 2.86 12.06
C LEU A 21 -0.95 2.60 11.18
N GLN A 22 -1.49 1.38 11.26
CA GLN A 22 -2.66 1.03 10.44
C GLN A 22 -3.83 1.98 10.67
N GLU A 23 -4.14 2.27 11.92
CA GLU A 23 -5.28 3.15 12.21
C GLU A 23 -5.09 4.53 11.64
N VAL A 24 -3.88 5.05 11.69
CA VAL A 24 -3.59 6.37 11.19
C VAL A 24 -3.67 6.40 9.67
N ALA A 25 -3.09 5.41 9.03
CA ALA A 25 -3.14 5.34 7.57
C ALA A 25 -4.58 5.20 7.08
N ALA A 26 -5.35 4.33 7.74
CA ALA A 26 -6.75 4.15 7.36
C ALA A 26 -7.53 5.45 7.48
N ALA A 27 -7.31 6.18 8.57
CA ALA A 27 -7.99 7.46 8.75
C ALA A 27 -7.62 8.44 7.64
N LYS A 28 -6.35 8.50 7.27
CA LYS A 28 -5.92 9.41 6.22
C LYS A 28 -6.47 9.00 4.86
N LEU A 29 -6.66 7.72 4.64
CA LEU A 29 -7.26 7.22 3.41
C LEU A 29 -8.78 7.24 3.44
N LYS A 30 -9.35 7.59 4.58
CA LYS A 30 -10.81 7.64 4.78
C LYS A 30 -11.46 6.29 4.54
N ILE A 31 -10.84 5.26 5.09
CA ILE A 31 -11.36 3.92 5.04
C ILE A 31 -11.36 3.32 6.44
N ASN A 32 -12.06 2.22 6.57
CA ASN A 32 -12.09 1.46 7.79
C ASN A 32 -10.76 0.75 7.96
N VAL A 33 -10.28 0.65 9.18
CA VAL A 33 -9.01 -0.05 9.42
C VAL A 33 -9.10 -1.51 9.03
N ALA A 34 -10.28 -2.12 9.16
CA ALA A 34 -10.46 -3.50 8.72
C ALA A 34 -10.26 -3.65 7.22
N THR A 35 -10.65 -2.64 6.47
CA THR A 35 -10.43 -2.63 5.03
C THR A 35 -8.94 -2.60 4.72
N LEU A 36 -8.20 -1.74 5.42
CA LEU A 36 -6.76 -1.68 5.21
C LEU A 36 -6.09 -3.00 5.56
N ARG A 37 -6.50 -3.61 6.67
CA ARG A 37 -5.95 -4.91 7.04
C ARG A 37 -6.21 -5.95 5.96
N SER A 38 -7.41 -5.94 5.40
CA SER A 38 -7.76 -6.88 4.33
C SER A 38 -6.86 -6.68 3.12
N TRP A 39 -6.60 -5.44 2.76
CA TRP A 39 -5.71 -5.15 1.64
C TRP A 39 -4.29 -5.62 1.93
N GLU A 40 -3.81 -5.41 3.17
CA GLU A 40 -2.44 -5.81 3.51
C GLU A 40 -2.28 -7.32 3.57
N LYS A 41 -3.34 -8.02 3.93
CA LYS A 41 -3.31 -9.48 3.93
C LYS A 41 -3.48 -10.06 2.54
N GLY A 42 -3.91 -9.27 1.59
CA GLY A 42 -4.16 -9.76 0.25
C GLY A 42 -5.52 -10.40 0.06
N ASP A 43 -6.42 -10.23 1.03
CA ASP A 43 -7.77 -10.79 0.90
C ASP A 43 -8.60 -10.02 -0.10
N THR A 44 -8.41 -8.72 -0.14
CA THR A 44 -9.09 -7.87 -1.10
C THR A 44 -8.08 -6.88 -1.68
N VAL A 45 -8.48 -6.18 -2.71
CA VAL A 45 -7.60 -5.27 -3.44
C VAL A 45 -8.25 -3.91 -3.50
N PRO A 46 -7.50 -2.84 -3.24
CA PRO A 46 -8.07 -1.50 -3.36
C PRO A 46 -8.37 -1.16 -4.82
N GLY A 47 -9.36 -0.34 -5.02
CA GLY A 47 -9.66 0.18 -6.35
C GLY A 47 -8.62 1.20 -6.77
N TYR A 48 -8.68 1.59 -8.04
CA TYR A 48 -7.64 2.44 -8.62
C TYR A 48 -7.45 3.74 -7.85
N ASP A 49 -8.55 4.41 -7.50
CA ASP A 49 -8.45 5.67 -6.79
C ASP A 49 -7.73 5.52 -5.46
N LYS A 50 -8.04 4.45 -4.74
CA LYS A 50 -7.38 4.22 -3.46
C LYS A 50 -5.92 3.84 -3.64
N VAL A 51 -5.60 3.09 -4.70
CA VAL A 51 -4.22 2.76 -5.00
C VAL A 51 -3.41 4.04 -5.17
N MET A 52 -3.94 4.99 -5.92
CA MET A 52 -3.22 6.24 -6.16
C MET A 52 -3.10 7.06 -4.88
N GLN A 53 -4.13 7.08 -4.05
CA GLN A 53 -4.07 7.77 -2.77
C GLN A 53 -3.03 7.15 -1.85
N ILE A 54 -2.97 5.82 -1.83
CA ILE A 54 -1.99 5.10 -1.02
C ILE A 54 -0.57 5.46 -1.45
N CYS A 55 -0.31 5.42 -2.74
CA CYS A 55 1.02 5.71 -3.25
C CYS A 55 1.44 7.14 -2.93
N LYS A 56 0.50 8.06 -2.99
CA LYS A 56 0.79 9.44 -2.65
C LYS A 56 1.03 9.58 -1.15
N LEU A 57 0.20 8.97 -0.34
CA LEU A 57 0.33 9.05 1.10
C LEU A 57 1.64 8.44 1.58
N TYR A 58 1.98 7.27 1.06
CA TYR A 58 3.20 6.57 1.47
C TYR A 58 4.43 7.06 0.71
N ASN A 59 4.23 7.89 -0.30
CA ASN A 59 5.31 8.43 -1.10
C ASN A 59 6.15 7.31 -1.69
N TYR A 60 5.50 6.37 -2.35
CA TYR A 60 6.17 5.22 -2.93
C TYR A 60 5.56 4.92 -4.29
N PRO A 61 6.37 4.59 -5.31
CA PRO A 61 5.84 4.39 -6.66
C PRO A 61 4.93 3.18 -6.73
N VAL A 62 3.84 3.31 -7.48
CA VAL A 62 2.84 2.26 -7.56
C VAL A 62 3.41 0.97 -8.12
N ASP A 63 4.36 1.06 -9.04
CA ASP A 63 4.91 -0.13 -9.66
C ASP A 63 5.77 -0.96 -8.72
N TYR A 64 6.10 -0.41 -7.56
CA TYR A 64 7.00 -1.07 -6.63
C TYR A 64 6.32 -1.44 -5.33
N ILE A 65 5.00 -1.44 -5.32
CA ILE A 65 4.24 -1.97 -4.18
C ILE A 65 3.46 -3.18 -4.65
N PHE A 66 3.56 -4.28 -3.90
CA PHE A 66 2.71 -5.43 -4.16
C PHE A 66 1.35 -5.15 -3.58
N PHE A 67 0.37 -4.92 -4.43
CA PHE A 67 -1.00 -5.03 -4.01
C PHE A 67 -1.32 -6.50 -4.14
N ARG A 68 -2.49 -6.92 -3.91
CA ARG A 68 -2.75 -8.31 -3.88
C ARG A 68 -2.25 -9.04 -5.12
N GLN A 69 -1.59 -10.17 -4.90
CA GLN A 69 -1.25 -11.05 -5.98
C GLN A 69 -2.42 -11.95 -6.22
N ALA A 70 -2.94 -11.92 -7.34
CA ALA A 70 -4.04 -12.80 -7.65
C ALA A 70 -3.46 -14.17 -7.73
N LEU A 71 -3.79 -14.95 -6.78
CA LEU A 71 -3.33 -16.29 -6.82
C LEU A 71 -4.31 -17.12 -7.43
N THR A 72 -3.93 -17.95 -8.14
CA THR A 72 -4.90 -18.79 -8.71
C THR A 72 -4.99 -20.13 -8.13
#